data_e7e7feabb405c5feae33effdb08023ae
#
_entry.id   e7e7feabb405c5feae33effdb08023ae
#
_cell.length_a   1.000
_cell.length_b   1.000
_cell.length_c   1.000
_cell.angle_alpha   90.00
_cell.angle_beta   90.00
_cell.angle_gamma   90.00
#
_symmetry.space_group_name_H-M   'P 1'
#
loop_
_entity.id
_entity.type
_entity.pdbx_description
1 polymer ?
#
loop_
_entity_poly.entity_id
_entity_poly.type
_entity_poly.pdbx_seq_one_letter_code
_entity_poly.pdbx_strand_id
1 'polypeptide(L)'
;MANKKENQMFRSTSQALYKYVPLRWIDFYFSQSRRGITAFVDRWSSLPLEDINKKRLLRRVSEAVESYRSQNGALFVGGENACLKNIGSTINEETYTVLTPRVSEFDRAIAASVSPKVFFCEKCRRVQRFKKDSHYSYIIKQNCKHCGGNLVQLRDIYYCKCGWAGDVAIGSCAIHKDAPVRIDIRKHTYECTVCHRSTAIFRACPECNTRIRPNNVLDSAQSFVKSLSVIDLLDPKMDDFLTQEEDGAVSIVANYLDLISESEFKKLVKYGRSSQKEIKNESYESLLKTFLDQGMPQQYAEMAAKAACKVGESDPIEQAINKANTYIDDISQMNSYAELLLEYNAVKYGDDIVDLDTAIERAKELNAFVNVEKLKAKIERRGFISMQACDRIPFLQCSYGFTREYVDSASAPTNNMQPVVLHGFPDENAEKKNVYATKLQTEGVLFEIDRVKILKWLLKNDVVKETDLPVDMDDEIAVKAWFINHINLGAIQPFSLLSVEEDAITYYVYRLIHTISHTLIIAAAEVCGLDKNSLSEYIFPNVPAIFIYCQNSQGFNMGALFSVFEMYLDKWLDNSYQAAKECVFDPVCREGDAACTGCIFTNEISCQHFNHDLDRNLLIGKMDKKTETRLYGFWED
;
A
#
# COMPACT_ATOMS: atom_id res chain seq x y z
N MET A 1 -40.73 15.93 -1.17
CA MET A 1 -39.35 15.52 -1.54
C MET A 1 -38.37 15.46 -0.36
N ALA A 2 -38.75 15.73 0.89
CA ALA A 2 -37.84 15.77 2.06
C ALA A 2 -37.48 14.40 2.69
N ASN A 3 -38.15 13.30 2.35
CA ASN A 3 -37.98 12.02 3.04
C ASN A 3 -36.91 11.07 2.44
N LYS A 4 -36.23 11.42 1.35
CA LYS A 4 -35.21 10.55 0.74
C LYS A 4 -33.82 10.66 1.37
N LYS A 5 -33.49 11.73 2.10
CA LYS A 5 -32.17 11.98 2.69
C LYS A 5 -31.93 11.31 4.05
N GLU A 6 -32.96 10.80 4.72
CA GLU A 6 -32.85 10.27 6.10
C GLU A 6 -32.05 8.96 6.25
N ASN A 7 -31.87 8.21 5.15
CA ASN A 7 -31.23 6.88 5.17
C ASN A 7 -29.93 6.84 4.37
N GLN A 8 -29.27 7.97 4.18
CA GLN A 8 -28.03 8.06 3.42
C GLN A 8 -26.91 8.63 4.27
N MET A 9 -25.71 8.09 4.11
CA MET A 9 -24.47 8.63 4.67
C MET A 9 -23.49 8.88 3.51
N PHE A 10 -22.82 10.03 3.56
CA PHE A 10 -21.76 10.35 2.61
C PHE A 10 -20.43 9.84 3.15
N ARG A 11 -19.63 9.25 2.26
CA ARG A 11 -18.29 8.76 2.55
C ARG A 11 -17.36 9.11 1.39
N SER A 12 -16.09 9.36 1.68
CA SER A 12 -15.09 9.52 0.64
C SER A 12 -14.85 8.19 -0.08
N THR A 13 -14.36 8.26 -1.31
CA THR A 13 -14.03 7.07 -2.12
C THR A 13 -12.97 6.21 -1.43
N SER A 14 -11.94 6.85 -0.84
CA SER A 14 -10.92 6.15 -0.05
C SER A 14 -11.52 5.43 1.16
N GLN A 15 -12.43 6.09 1.93
CA GLN A 15 -13.12 5.41 3.04
C GLN A 15 -13.96 4.23 2.56
N ALA A 16 -14.55 4.31 1.34
CA ALA A 16 -15.30 3.21 0.78
C ALA A 16 -14.42 1.98 0.60
N LEU A 17 -13.21 2.15 0.05
CA LEU A 17 -12.27 1.07 -0.20
C LEU A 17 -11.85 0.29 1.06
N TYR A 18 -11.74 0.96 2.21
CA TYR A 18 -11.20 0.32 3.41
C TYR A 18 -12.26 -0.06 4.45
N LYS A 19 -13.31 0.75 4.58
CA LYS A 19 -14.30 0.57 5.65
C LYS A 19 -15.65 0.07 5.17
N TYR A 20 -15.99 0.30 3.90
CA TYR A 20 -17.33 0.03 3.37
C TYR A 20 -17.32 -0.97 2.22
N VAL A 21 -16.31 -1.83 2.15
CA VAL A 21 -16.23 -2.92 1.16
C VAL A 21 -17.38 -3.90 1.32
N PRO A 22 -17.81 -4.58 0.25
CA PRO A 22 -18.79 -5.66 0.34
C PRO A 22 -18.41 -6.72 1.37
N LEU A 23 -19.40 -7.38 1.92
CA LEU A 23 -19.27 -8.45 2.92
C LEU A 23 -18.73 -8.01 4.29
N ARG A 24 -18.80 -6.73 4.61
CA ARG A 24 -18.40 -6.16 5.90
C ARG A 24 -19.60 -5.61 6.66
N TRP A 25 -19.58 -5.70 8.02
CA TRP A 25 -20.52 -4.99 8.87
C TRP A 25 -19.98 -3.60 9.18
N ILE A 26 -20.89 -2.63 9.17
CA ILE A 26 -20.62 -1.20 9.38
C ILE A 26 -21.66 -0.58 10.28
N ASP A 27 -21.29 0.48 10.98
CA ASP A 27 -22.23 1.27 11.74
C ASP A 27 -22.77 2.43 10.92
N PHE A 28 -24.09 2.55 10.92
CA PHE A 28 -24.81 3.70 10.43
C PHE A 28 -25.26 4.57 11.59
N TYR A 29 -24.99 5.85 11.50
CA TYR A 29 -25.45 6.84 12.45
C TYR A 29 -26.43 7.79 11.76
N PHE A 30 -27.67 7.76 12.21
CA PHE A 30 -28.71 8.65 11.70
C PHE A 30 -28.79 9.90 12.57
N SER A 31 -28.49 11.05 11.99
CA SER A 31 -28.45 12.34 12.69
C SER A 31 -29.75 12.69 13.42
N GLN A 32 -30.91 12.29 12.88
CA GLN A 32 -32.21 12.58 13.45
C GLN A 32 -32.62 11.69 14.64
N SER A 33 -32.22 10.42 14.63
CA SER A 33 -32.63 9.47 15.67
C SER A 33 -31.62 9.30 16.80
N ARG A 34 -30.41 9.83 16.67
CA ARG A 34 -29.25 9.60 17.57
C ARG A 34 -28.99 8.13 17.88
N ARG A 35 -29.53 7.20 17.09
CA ARG A 35 -29.36 5.76 17.25
C ARG A 35 -28.46 5.24 16.15
N GLY A 36 -27.34 4.65 16.54
CA GLY A 36 -26.52 3.86 15.64
C GLY A 36 -27.18 2.51 15.36
N ILE A 37 -27.14 2.06 14.13
CA ILE A 37 -27.53 0.73 13.72
C ILE A 37 -26.41 0.09 12.93
N THR A 38 -26.19 -1.19 13.14
CA THR A 38 -25.24 -1.97 12.36
C THR A 38 -25.92 -2.55 11.14
N ALA A 39 -25.24 -2.46 10.02
CA ALA A 39 -25.69 -2.99 8.75
C ALA A 39 -24.56 -3.76 8.05
N PHE A 40 -24.95 -4.71 7.22
CA PHE A 40 -24.06 -5.47 6.36
C PHE A 40 -24.01 -4.82 4.98
N VAL A 41 -22.81 -4.60 4.45
CA VAL A 41 -22.63 -4.08 3.10
C VAL A 41 -22.89 -5.22 2.12
N ASP A 42 -24.03 -5.15 1.43
CA ASP A 42 -24.44 -6.19 0.49
C ASP A 42 -23.66 -6.09 -0.81
N ARG A 43 -23.58 -4.88 -1.38
CA ARG A 43 -22.94 -4.64 -2.67
C ARG A 43 -22.60 -3.16 -2.87
N TRP A 44 -21.75 -2.93 -3.86
CA TRP A 44 -21.52 -1.61 -4.42
C TRP A 44 -22.29 -1.46 -5.75
N SER A 45 -22.86 -0.27 -5.98
CA SER A 45 -23.15 0.20 -7.32
C SER A 45 -21.85 0.71 -7.91
N SER A 46 -21.24 -0.10 -8.76
CA SER A 46 -19.89 0.12 -9.28
C SER A 46 -19.90 0.31 -10.79
N LEU A 47 -18.84 0.90 -11.30
CA LEU A 47 -18.54 1.04 -12.72
C LEU A 47 -17.16 0.43 -12.99
N PRO A 48 -16.90 -0.10 -14.19
CA PRO A 48 -15.54 -0.42 -14.59
C PRO A 48 -14.66 0.82 -14.44
N LEU A 49 -13.49 0.66 -13.87
CA LEU A 49 -12.49 1.73 -13.79
C LEU A 49 -11.73 1.73 -15.11
N GLU A 50 -11.96 2.79 -15.89
CA GLU A 50 -11.29 3.02 -17.16
C GLU A 50 -10.12 4.02 -16.99
N ASP A 51 -9.34 4.21 -18.04
CA ASP A 51 -8.18 5.12 -18.08
C ASP A 51 -7.11 4.83 -17.03
N ILE A 52 -6.85 3.54 -16.78
CA ILE A 52 -5.78 3.04 -15.92
C ILE A 52 -5.07 1.86 -16.60
N ASN A 53 -3.85 1.58 -16.15
CA ASN A 53 -3.17 0.35 -16.53
C ASN A 53 -3.69 -0.85 -15.70
N LYS A 54 -4.78 -1.48 -16.18
CA LYS A 54 -5.42 -2.63 -15.50
C LYS A 54 -4.48 -3.83 -15.37
N LYS A 55 -3.66 -4.09 -16.39
CA LYS A 55 -2.70 -5.21 -16.40
C LYS A 55 -1.68 -5.04 -15.28
N ARG A 56 -1.10 -3.84 -15.16
CA ARG A 56 -0.15 -3.51 -14.10
C ARG A 56 -0.79 -3.66 -12.71
N LEU A 57 -1.98 -3.09 -12.49
CA LEU A 57 -2.67 -3.19 -11.21
C LEU A 57 -2.92 -4.65 -10.81
N LEU A 58 -3.42 -5.48 -11.74
CA LEU A 58 -3.70 -6.89 -11.47
C LEU A 58 -2.43 -7.73 -11.28
N ARG A 59 -1.32 -7.38 -11.95
CA ARG A 59 0.00 -8.00 -11.69
C ARG A 59 0.45 -7.72 -10.25
N ARG A 60 0.37 -6.46 -9.77
CA ARG A 60 0.71 -6.10 -8.38
C ARG A 60 -0.21 -6.80 -7.36
N VAL A 61 -1.50 -6.93 -7.67
CA VAL A 61 -2.43 -7.73 -6.85
C VAL A 61 -2.02 -9.20 -6.84
N SER A 62 -1.62 -9.76 -7.97
CA SER A 62 -1.14 -11.15 -8.05
C SER A 62 0.10 -11.39 -7.20
N GLU A 63 1.06 -10.49 -7.24
CA GLU A 63 2.27 -10.52 -6.42
C GLU A 63 1.94 -10.46 -4.91
N ALA A 64 1.05 -9.56 -4.51
CA ALA A 64 0.60 -9.45 -3.12
C ALA A 64 -0.13 -10.70 -2.63
N VAL A 65 -0.94 -11.32 -3.48
CA VAL A 65 -1.63 -12.58 -3.16
C VAL A 65 -0.65 -13.74 -3.07
N GLU A 66 0.34 -13.80 -3.95
CA GLU A 66 1.36 -14.84 -3.91
C GLU A 66 2.27 -14.69 -2.68
N SER A 67 2.65 -13.47 -2.34
CA SER A 67 3.31 -13.16 -1.08
C SER A 67 2.52 -13.66 0.13
N TYR A 68 1.20 -13.40 0.16
CA TYR A 68 0.35 -13.90 1.22
C TYR A 68 0.33 -15.43 1.29
N ARG A 69 0.34 -16.11 0.14
CA ARG A 69 0.37 -17.58 0.06
C ARG A 69 1.69 -18.16 0.55
N SER A 70 2.80 -17.64 0.06
CA SER A 70 4.13 -18.16 0.40
C SER A 70 4.39 -18.11 1.90
N GLN A 71 3.93 -17.06 2.56
CA GLN A 71 4.17 -16.84 3.98
C GLN A 71 3.25 -17.60 4.92
N ASN A 72 2.00 -17.82 4.51
CA ASN A 72 1.10 -18.67 5.27
C ASN A 72 1.36 -20.17 5.01
N GLY A 73 2.37 -20.49 4.21
CA GLY A 73 2.94 -21.81 4.01
C GLY A 73 2.03 -22.83 3.31
N ALA A 74 2.40 -24.08 3.43
CA ALA A 74 1.67 -25.23 2.88
C ALA A 74 0.19 -25.34 3.32
N LEU A 75 -0.23 -24.55 4.31
CA LEU A 75 -1.61 -24.45 4.77
C LEU A 75 -2.55 -23.88 3.70
N PHE A 76 -2.02 -23.13 2.72
CA PHE A 76 -2.77 -22.68 1.55
C PHE A 76 -2.79 -23.71 0.40
N VAL A 77 -1.77 -24.55 0.30
CA VAL A 77 -1.54 -25.42 -0.85
C VAL A 77 -2.24 -26.78 -0.71
N GLY A 78 -2.60 -27.21 0.51
CA GLY A 78 -3.07 -28.56 0.78
C GLY A 78 -4.59 -28.75 0.89
N GLY A 79 -5.39 -27.69 0.74
CA GLY A 79 -6.81 -27.79 1.07
C GLY A 79 -7.70 -28.02 -0.14
N GLU A 80 -8.36 -29.17 -0.23
CA GLU A 80 -9.63 -29.33 -0.93
C GLU A 80 -10.75 -28.46 -0.32
N ASN A 81 -10.43 -27.60 0.66
CA ASN A 81 -11.35 -26.67 1.31
C ASN A 81 -11.90 -25.66 0.30
N ALA A 82 -13.20 -25.67 0.12
CA ALA A 82 -13.92 -24.72 -0.75
C ALA A 82 -13.60 -23.25 -0.44
N CYS A 83 -13.27 -22.93 0.82
CA CYS A 83 -12.88 -21.61 1.28
C CYS A 83 -11.58 -21.09 0.65
N LEU A 84 -10.63 -21.96 0.32
CA LEU A 84 -9.34 -21.60 -0.28
C LEU A 84 -9.45 -21.31 -1.78
N LYS A 85 -10.54 -21.75 -2.43
CA LYS A 85 -10.78 -21.48 -3.86
C LYS A 85 -11.20 -20.04 -4.15
N ASN A 86 -11.43 -19.23 -3.11
CA ASN A 86 -12.12 -17.95 -3.28
C ASN A 86 -11.26 -16.86 -3.93
N ILE A 87 -9.92 -16.84 -3.75
CA ILE A 87 -9.06 -15.86 -4.41
C ILE A 87 -8.30 -16.48 -5.58
N GLY A 88 -8.67 -17.29 -6.34
CA GLY A 88 -8.07 -17.87 -7.54
C GLY A 88 -6.52 -17.87 -7.60
N SER A 89 -5.94 -18.77 -8.37
CA SER A 89 -4.50 -18.81 -8.60
C SER A 89 -4.06 -17.86 -9.72
N THR A 90 -4.96 -17.50 -10.62
CA THR A 90 -4.69 -16.63 -11.76
C THR A 90 -5.43 -15.31 -11.57
N ILE A 91 -4.68 -14.21 -11.53
CA ILE A 91 -5.21 -12.85 -11.36
C ILE A 91 -4.82 -12.06 -12.60
N ASN A 92 -5.78 -11.88 -13.50
CA ASN A 92 -5.63 -11.14 -14.75
C ASN A 92 -6.99 -10.56 -15.20
N GLU A 93 -7.03 -9.89 -16.33
CA GLU A 93 -8.25 -9.27 -16.88
C GLU A 93 -9.33 -10.28 -17.30
N GLU A 94 -8.99 -11.55 -17.50
CA GLU A 94 -9.96 -12.60 -17.82
C GLU A 94 -10.73 -13.08 -16.57
N THR A 95 -10.04 -13.12 -15.43
CA THR A 95 -10.55 -13.66 -14.17
C THR A 95 -10.99 -12.59 -13.17
N TYR A 96 -10.57 -11.33 -13.35
CA TYR A 96 -10.88 -10.22 -12.48
C TYR A 96 -11.42 -9.01 -13.22
N THR A 97 -12.29 -8.26 -12.56
CA THR A 97 -12.80 -6.96 -13.01
C THR A 97 -12.35 -5.88 -12.03
N VAL A 98 -11.80 -4.78 -12.56
CA VAL A 98 -11.44 -3.60 -11.75
C VAL A 98 -12.60 -2.64 -11.76
N LEU A 99 -13.17 -2.37 -10.58
CA LEU A 99 -14.37 -1.59 -10.38
C LEU A 99 -14.11 -0.39 -9.47
N THR A 100 -14.78 0.72 -9.75
CA THR A 100 -14.82 1.88 -8.85
C THR A 100 -16.24 2.11 -8.34
N PRO A 101 -16.42 2.63 -7.09
CA PRO A 101 -17.74 2.96 -6.61
C PRO A 101 -18.34 4.10 -7.44
N ARG A 102 -19.60 3.98 -7.81
CA ARG A 102 -20.31 5.04 -8.50
C ARG A 102 -20.43 6.26 -7.59
N VAL A 103 -19.86 7.37 -8.01
CA VAL A 103 -19.99 8.65 -7.31
C VAL A 103 -21.24 9.36 -7.83
N SER A 104 -22.25 9.53 -6.98
CA SER A 104 -23.47 10.26 -7.32
C SER A 104 -24.09 10.89 -6.09
N GLU A 105 -24.52 12.12 -6.19
CA GLU A 105 -25.30 12.79 -5.14
C GLU A 105 -26.72 12.21 -5.01
N PHE A 106 -27.20 11.53 -6.03
CA PHE A 106 -28.58 11.06 -6.15
C PHE A 106 -28.72 9.55 -6.08
N ASP A 107 -27.69 8.78 -6.44
CA ASP A 107 -27.73 7.33 -6.48
C ASP A 107 -27.04 6.70 -5.28
N ARG A 108 -27.55 5.54 -4.88
CA ARG A 108 -26.97 4.74 -3.80
C ARG A 108 -25.72 4.03 -4.31
N ALA A 109 -24.54 4.56 -4.01
CA ALA A 109 -23.28 3.95 -4.40
C ALA A 109 -22.99 2.65 -3.63
N ILE A 110 -23.38 2.57 -2.37
CA ILE A 110 -23.19 1.40 -1.51
C ILE A 110 -24.55 0.99 -0.94
N ALA A 111 -24.95 -0.24 -1.16
CA ALA A 111 -26.16 -0.80 -0.58
C ALA A 111 -25.82 -1.62 0.65
N ALA A 112 -26.53 -1.37 1.76
CA ALA A 112 -26.35 -2.11 2.99
C ALA A 112 -27.72 -2.45 3.60
N SER A 113 -27.82 -3.63 4.22
CA SER A 113 -29.00 -4.10 4.90
C SER A 113 -28.78 -4.21 6.41
N VAL A 114 -29.83 -3.98 7.22
CA VAL A 114 -29.71 -4.14 8.68
C VAL A 114 -29.29 -5.57 9.00
N SER A 115 -28.21 -5.71 9.71
CA SER A 115 -27.67 -7.02 10.16
C SER A 115 -26.76 -6.77 11.38
N PRO A 116 -26.88 -7.55 12.45
CA PRO A 116 -27.85 -8.63 12.68
C PRO A 116 -29.30 -8.15 12.84
N LYS A 117 -30.27 -8.98 12.42
CA LYS A 117 -31.72 -8.69 12.60
C LYS A 117 -32.29 -9.23 13.91
N VAL A 118 -31.43 -9.36 14.90
CA VAL A 118 -31.76 -9.76 16.26
C VAL A 118 -31.71 -8.54 17.18
N PHE A 119 -32.79 -8.28 17.87
CA PHE A 119 -32.94 -7.16 18.79
C PHE A 119 -33.36 -7.68 20.16
N PHE A 120 -33.10 -6.93 21.21
CA PHE A 120 -33.56 -7.23 22.55
C PHE A 120 -34.12 -5.98 23.22
N CYS A 121 -35.05 -6.17 24.15
CA CYS A 121 -35.63 -5.08 24.88
C CYS A 121 -34.71 -4.64 26.03
N GLU A 122 -34.46 -3.33 26.17
CA GLU A 122 -33.66 -2.79 27.27
C GLU A 122 -34.26 -3.06 28.65
N LYS A 123 -35.61 -3.03 28.76
CA LYS A 123 -36.32 -3.23 30.02
C LYS A 123 -36.42 -4.72 30.41
N CYS A 124 -36.99 -5.56 29.55
CA CYS A 124 -37.32 -6.94 29.90
C CYS A 124 -36.35 -7.98 29.33
N ARG A 125 -35.33 -7.54 28.58
CA ARG A 125 -34.28 -8.39 27.96
C ARG A 125 -34.78 -9.44 26.97
N ARG A 126 -36.08 -9.47 26.67
CA ARG A 126 -36.65 -10.41 25.69
C ARG A 126 -36.14 -10.13 24.30
N VAL A 127 -35.80 -11.21 23.58
CA VAL A 127 -35.31 -11.17 22.21
C VAL A 127 -36.48 -11.05 21.24
N GLN A 128 -36.32 -10.17 20.27
CA GLN A 128 -37.21 -10.02 19.12
C GLN A 128 -36.41 -10.14 17.83
N ARG A 129 -36.84 -11.02 16.93
CA ARG A 129 -36.21 -11.26 15.64
C ARG A 129 -37.05 -10.65 14.54
N PHE A 130 -36.39 -10.05 13.56
CA PHE A 130 -37.03 -9.54 12.35
C PHE A 130 -36.74 -10.49 11.18
N LYS A 131 -37.67 -10.54 10.24
CA LYS A 131 -37.54 -11.36 9.03
C LYS A 131 -36.37 -10.83 8.17
N LYS A 132 -35.82 -11.69 7.33
CA LYS A 132 -34.68 -11.37 6.46
C LYS A 132 -34.97 -10.19 5.52
N ASP A 133 -36.20 -10.06 5.06
CA ASP A 133 -36.70 -9.02 4.16
C ASP A 133 -37.16 -7.73 4.88
N SER A 134 -37.13 -7.68 6.22
CA SER A 134 -37.57 -6.49 6.97
C SER A 134 -36.67 -5.30 6.71
N HIS A 135 -37.29 -4.21 6.24
CA HIS A 135 -36.59 -2.94 5.99
C HIS A 135 -36.27 -2.17 7.28
N TYR A 136 -35.22 -1.36 7.24
CA TYR A 136 -34.80 -0.50 8.34
C TYR A 136 -35.94 0.38 8.87
N SER A 137 -36.66 1.08 8.00
CA SER A 137 -37.77 1.96 8.37
C SER A 137 -38.91 1.29 9.13
N TYR A 138 -39.09 -0.01 8.94
CA TYR A 138 -40.02 -0.82 9.72
C TYR A 138 -39.44 -1.16 11.09
N ILE A 139 -38.18 -1.64 11.10
CA ILE A 139 -37.51 -2.12 12.34
C ILE A 139 -37.42 -1.03 13.39
N ILE A 140 -37.00 0.19 13.02
CA ILE A 140 -36.79 1.30 13.97
C ILE A 140 -38.06 1.81 14.63
N LYS A 141 -39.21 1.57 14.01
CA LYS A 141 -40.53 1.98 14.55
C LYS A 141 -41.11 0.96 15.53
N GLN A 142 -40.44 -0.18 15.69
CA GLN A 142 -40.94 -1.25 16.55
C GLN A 142 -40.47 -1.09 17.98
N ASN A 143 -41.38 -1.35 18.91
CA ASN A 143 -41.12 -1.49 20.33
C ASN A 143 -41.26 -2.96 20.76
N CYS A 144 -40.82 -3.26 21.95
CA CYS A 144 -40.97 -4.58 22.54
C CYS A 144 -42.44 -5.01 22.59
N LYS A 145 -42.80 -6.08 21.92
CA LYS A 145 -44.16 -6.62 21.87
C LYS A 145 -44.71 -7.01 23.26
N HIS A 146 -43.82 -7.19 24.25
CA HIS A 146 -44.22 -7.62 25.60
C HIS A 146 -44.43 -6.46 26.58
N CYS A 147 -43.52 -5.49 26.59
CA CYS A 147 -43.56 -4.43 27.60
C CYS A 147 -43.54 -2.99 27.03
N GLY A 148 -43.62 -2.86 25.71
CA GLY A 148 -43.56 -1.58 25.02
C GLY A 148 -42.22 -0.85 25.11
N GLY A 149 -41.19 -1.45 25.74
CA GLY A 149 -39.87 -0.84 25.89
C GLY A 149 -39.09 -0.78 24.59
N ASN A 150 -38.02 0.02 24.59
CA ASN A 150 -37.16 0.18 23.43
C ASN A 150 -36.44 -1.11 23.06
N LEU A 151 -36.31 -1.33 21.76
CA LEU A 151 -35.52 -2.41 21.21
C LEU A 151 -34.13 -1.90 20.81
N VAL A 152 -33.10 -2.63 21.22
CA VAL A 152 -31.70 -2.38 20.86
C VAL A 152 -31.20 -3.56 20.02
N GLN A 153 -30.46 -3.25 18.97
CA GLN A 153 -29.85 -4.28 18.11
C GLN A 153 -28.80 -5.08 18.88
N LEU A 154 -28.84 -6.39 18.77
CA LEU A 154 -27.74 -7.24 19.21
C LEU A 154 -26.59 -7.08 18.19
N ARG A 155 -25.48 -6.49 18.63
CA ARG A 155 -24.34 -6.17 17.77
C ARG A 155 -23.29 -7.27 17.77
N ASP A 156 -23.70 -8.51 17.85
CA ASP A 156 -22.80 -9.66 17.81
C ASP A 156 -23.02 -10.46 16.52
N ILE A 157 -21.92 -10.89 15.92
CA ILE A 157 -21.88 -11.77 14.75
C ILE A 157 -20.98 -12.96 15.02
N TYR A 158 -21.13 -14.01 14.23
CA TYR A 158 -20.12 -15.05 14.13
C TYR A 158 -19.19 -14.76 12.97
N TYR A 159 -17.91 -15.00 13.16
CA TYR A 159 -16.96 -15.08 12.05
C TYR A 159 -15.94 -16.20 12.31
N CYS A 160 -15.32 -16.68 11.24
CA CYS A 160 -14.40 -17.81 11.26
C CYS A 160 -13.18 -17.52 10.39
N LYS A 161 -12.03 -18.04 10.79
CA LYS A 161 -10.76 -17.95 10.01
C LYS A 161 -10.92 -18.43 8.57
N CYS A 162 -11.84 -19.39 8.32
CA CYS A 162 -12.14 -19.86 6.98
C CYS A 162 -12.87 -18.83 6.10
N GLY A 163 -13.20 -17.65 6.62
CA GLY A 163 -13.84 -16.55 5.90
C GLY A 163 -15.36 -16.49 6.03
N TRP A 164 -16.00 -17.52 6.55
CA TRP A 164 -17.42 -17.48 6.82
C TRP A 164 -17.75 -16.46 7.92
N ALA A 165 -18.85 -15.74 7.73
CA ALA A 165 -19.42 -14.89 8.77
C ALA A 165 -20.96 -14.84 8.65
N GLY A 166 -21.64 -14.55 9.74
CA GLY A 166 -23.10 -14.48 9.74
C GLY A 166 -23.70 -13.99 11.05
N ASP A 167 -24.98 -13.70 11.01
CA ASP A 167 -25.73 -13.19 12.15
C ASP A 167 -25.75 -14.20 13.32
N VAL A 168 -25.70 -13.68 14.53
CA VAL A 168 -25.88 -14.49 15.73
C VAL A 168 -27.27 -15.11 15.75
N ALA A 169 -27.32 -16.42 15.81
CA ALA A 169 -28.57 -17.17 15.90
C ALA A 169 -28.96 -17.39 17.37
N ILE A 170 -30.05 -16.79 17.80
CA ILE A 170 -30.66 -17.06 19.10
C ILE A 170 -31.74 -18.12 18.89
N GLY A 171 -31.57 -19.28 19.44
CA GLY A 171 -32.49 -20.39 19.32
C GLY A 171 -33.78 -20.21 20.16
N SER A 172 -34.71 -21.16 20.05
CA SER A 172 -35.84 -21.34 20.94
C SER A 172 -35.49 -22.33 22.05
N CYS A 173 -36.29 -22.36 23.10
CA CYS A 173 -36.15 -23.38 24.12
C CYS A 173 -36.49 -24.77 23.52
N ALA A 174 -35.67 -25.78 23.78
CA ALA A 174 -35.91 -27.13 23.28
C ALA A 174 -37.24 -27.74 23.78
N ILE A 175 -37.68 -27.35 25.01
CA ILE A 175 -38.94 -27.83 25.63
C ILE A 175 -40.09 -26.89 25.28
N HIS A 176 -39.89 -25.57 25.45
CA HIS A 176 -40.94 -24.56 25.26
C HIS A 176 -40.68 -23.78 23.97
N LYS A 177 -40.88 -24.45 22.83
CA LYS A 177 -40.50 -23.96 21.49
C LYS A 177 -40.96 -22.54 21.18
N ASP A 178 -42.18 -22.18 21.63
CA ASP A 178 -42.80 -20.87 21.39
C ASP A 178 -42.58 -19.86 22.49
N ALA A 179 -41.94 -20.27 23.60
CA ALA A 179 -41.69 -19.34 24.72
C ALA A 179 -40.67 -18.29 24.35
N PRO A 180 -40.91 -17.03 24.75
CA PRO A 180 -39.91 -15.98 24.58
C PRO A 180 -38.62 -16.31 25.32
N VAL A 181 -37.48 -15.85 24.78
CA VAL A 181 -36.17 -15.99 25.44
C VAL A 181 -35.64 -14.63 25.83
N ARG A 182 -34.89 -14.57 26.92
CA ARG A 182 -34.14 -13.39 27.37
C ARG A 182 -32.67 -13.58 27.05
N ILE A 183 -31.98 -12.50 26.72
CA ILE A 183 -30.53 -12.55 26.45
C ILE A 183 -29.74 -12.01 27.63
N ASP A 184 -28.65 -12.70 27.95
CA ASP A 184 -27.54 -12.18 28.76
C ASP A 184 -26.32 -12.00 27.85
N ILE A 185 -26.07 -10.73 27.43
CA ILE A 185 -25.00 -10.38 26.51
C ILE A 185 -23.63 -10.65 27.13
N ARG A 186 -23.46 -10.41 28.45
CA ARG A 186 -22.17 -10.56 29.13
C ARG A 186 -21.73 -12.01 29.20
N LYS A 187 -22.71 -12.93 29.35
CA LYS A 187 -22.44 -14.37 29.43
C LYS A 187 -22.53 -15.06 28.06
N HIS A 188 -22.90 -14.35 27.01
CA HIS A 188 -23.23 -14.92 25.70
C HIS A 188 -24.18 -16.11 25.80
N THR A 189 -25.29 -15.92 26.56
CA THR A 189 -26.31 -16.93 26.75
C THR A 189 -27.71 -16.36 26.53
N TYR A 190 -28.69 -17.23 26.27
CA TYR A 190 -30.10 -16.89 26.32
C TYR A 190 -30.85 -17.85 27.22
N GLU A 191 -31.88 -17.38 27.90
CA GLU A 191 -32.67 -18.10 28.88
C GLU A 191 -34.13 -18.14 28.46
N CYS A 192 -34.73 -19.32 28.59
CA CYS A 192 -36.18 -19.50 28.40
C CYS A 192 -36.95 -18.83 29.52
N THR A 193 -37.97 -18.01 29.19
CA THR A 193 -38.76 -17.29 30.21
C THR A 193 -39.73 -18.20 30.99
N VAL A 194 -39.86 -19.46 30.64
CA VAL A 194 -40.76 -20.44 31.30
C VAL A 194 -39.96 -21.38 32.21
N CYS A 195 -38.98 -22.09 31.69
CA CYS A 195 -38.22 -23.07 32.48
C CYS A 195 -36.84 -22.56 32.97
N HIS A 196 -36.50 -21.33 32.68
CA HIS A 196 -35.23 -20.69 33.08
C HIS A 196 -33.97 -21.44 32.62
N ARG A 197 -34.10 -22.38 31.68
CA ARG A 197 -32.94 -23.06 31.12
C ARG A 197 -32.12 -22.05 30.30
N SER A 198 -30.84 -21.94 30.68
CA SER A 198 -29.86 -21.12 29.95
C SER A 198 -29.17 -21.95 28.86
N THR A 199 -28.97 -21.32 27.71
CA THR A 199 -28.31 -21.92 26.54
C THR A 199 -27.23 -20.98 26.05
N ALA A 200 -26.04 -21.52 25.79
CA ALA A 200 -24.92 -20.72 25.27
C ALA A 200 -25.11 -20.37 23.78
N ILE A 201 -24.64 -19.20 23.40
CA ILE A 201 -24.67 -18.70 22.03
C ILE A 201 -23.33 -19.08 21.35
N PHE A 202 -23.11 -20.41 21.20
CA PHE A 202 -21.98 -20.94 20.46
C PHE A 202 -22.49 -21.83 19.34
N ARG A 203 -21.76 -21.92 18.26
CA ARG A 203 -22.09 -22.84 17.16
C ARG A 203 -20.83 -23.35 16.47
N ALA A 204 -21.00 -24.38 15.66
CA ALA A 204 -19.99 -24.78 14.69
C ALA A 204 -20.08 -23.90 13.43
N CYS A 205 -18.94 -23.58 12.82
CA CYS A 205 -18.90 -22.92 11.53
C CYS A 205 -19.54 -23.84 10.48
N PRO A 206 -20.47 -23.34 9.66
CA PRO A 206 -21.14 -24.20 8.65
C PRO A 206 -20.19 -24.67 7.55
N GLU A 207 -19.07 -23.96 7.31
CA GLU A 207 -18.13 -24.28 6.24
C GLU A 207 -17.01 -25.25 6.68
N CYS A 208 -16.41 -25.02 7.85
CA CYS A 208 -15.25 -25.79 8.30
C CYS A 208 -15.46 -26.54 9.63
N ASN A 209 -16.67 -26.48 10.17
CA ASN A 209 -17.09 -27.14 11.43
C ASN A 209 -16.30 -26.72 12.69
N THR A 210 -15.44 -25.71 12.61
CA THR A 210 -14.72 -25.16 13.77
C THR A 210 -15.71 -24.49 14.73
N ARG A 211 -15.50 -24.66 16.03
CA ARG A 211 -16.31 -23.97 17.05
C ARG A 211 -16.05 -22.47 17.02
N ILE A 212 -17.08 -21.68 16.82
CA ILE A 212 -17.06 -20.22 16.78
C ILE A 212 -17.91 -19.64 17.89
N ARG A 213 -17.48 -18.47 18.39
CA ARG A 213 -18.18 -17.69 19.40
C ARG A 213 -18.72 -16.38 18.80
N PRO A 214 -19.75 -15.78 19.42
CA PRO A 214 -20.18 -14.45 19.03
C PRO A 214 -19.10 -13.42 19.36
N ASN A 215 -18.91 -12.46 18.46
CA ASN A 215 -18.01 -11.33 18.61
C ASN A 215 -18.74 -10.05 18.25
N ASN A 216 -18.32 -8.94 18.86
CA ASN A 216 -18.94 -7.66 18.58
C ASN A 216 -18.63 -7.22 17.14
N VAL A 217 -19.62 -6.70 16.43
CA VAL A 217 -19.46 -6.20 15.04
C VAL A 217 -18.49 -5.01 14.93
N LEU A 218 -18.24 -4.30 16.03
CA LEU A 218 -17.27 -3.21 16.07
C LEU A 218 -15.82 -3.70 16.18
N ASP A 219 -15.66 -4.99 16.48
CA ASP A 219 -14.35 -5.60 16.45
C ASP A 219 -13.81 -5.57 15.01
N SER A 220 -12.66 -4.95 14.82
CA SER A 220 -11.98 -4.87 13.52
C SER A 220 -11.68 -6.26 12.94
N ALA A 221 -11.52 -7.26 13.80
CA ALA A 221 -11.25 -8.65 13.43
C ALA A 221 -12.29 -9.29 12.50
N GLN A 222 -13.48 -8.75 12.39
CA GLN A 222 -14.51 -9.28 11.48
C GLN A 222 -14.12 -9.19 9.99
N SER A 223 -13.27 -8.24 9.61
CA SER A 223 -12.83 -8.06 8.23
C SER A 223 -11.60 -7.16 8.17
N PHE A 224 -10.45 -7.77 7.94
CA PHE A 224 -9.22 -7.07 7.59
C PHE A 224 -9.11 -6.98 6.07
N VAL A 225 -9.36 -5.79 5.55
CA VAL A 225 -9.28 -5.53 4.11
C VAL A 225 -7.83 -5.56 3.67
N LYS A 226 -7.55 -6.27 2.60
CA LYS A 226 -6.24 -6.30 1.95
C LYS A 226 -6.26 -5.33 0.79
N SER A 227 -5.36 -4.39 0.86
CA SER A 227 -5.27 -3.26 -0.07
C SER A 227 -3.82 -3.02 -0.48
N LEU A 228 -3.65 -2.34 -1.58
CA LEU A 228 -2.35 -1.84 -2.04
C LEU A 228 -2.53 -0.51 -2.78
N SER A 229 -1.43 0.22 -2.85
CA SER A 229 -1.32 1.45 -3.64
C SER A 229 -0.25 1.25 -4.70
N VAL A 230 -0.54 1.64 -5.92
CA VAL A 230 0.37 1.55 -7.07
C VAL A 230 0.46 2.92 -7.72
N ILE A 231 1.65 3.35 -8.08
CA ILE A 231 1.84 4.54 -8.91
C ILE A 231 1.34 4.19 -10.31
N ASP A 232 0.32 4.92 -10.78
CA ASP A 232 -0.21 4.76 -12.14
C ASP A 232 0.74 5.44 -13.13
N LEU A 233 1.37 4.68 -13.99
CA LEU A 233 2.23 5.23 -15.03
C LEU A 233 1.33 5.92 -16.05
N LEU A 234 1.49 7.23 -16.20
CA LEU A 234 0.67 8.05 -17.11
C LEU A 234 0.77 7.61 -18.58
N ASP A 235 1.93 7.12 -18.98
CA ASP A 235 2.13 6.57 -20.33
C ASP A 235 2.07 5.02 -20.28
N PRO A 236 0.97 4.43 -20.77
CA PRO A 236 0.86 2.96 -20.84
C PRO A 236 2.01 2.30 -21.60
N LYS A 237 2.67 3.04 -22.52
CA LYS A 237 3.82 2.53 -23.28
C LYS A 237 5.03 2.23 -22.40
N MET A 238 5.14 2.84 -21.24
CA MET A 238 6.21 2.53 -20.29
C MET A 238 6.10 1.08 -19.77
N ASP A 239 4.88 0.64 -19.45
CA ASP A 239 4.65 -0.74 -18.99
C ASP A 239 4.77 -1.74 -20.16
N ASP A 240 4.29 -1.36 -21.35
CA ASP A 240 4.48 -2.16 -22.56
C ASP A 240 5.98 -2.27 -22.92
N PHE A 241 6.74 -1.19 -22.78
CA PHE A 241 8.18 -1.19 -23.00
C PHE A 241 8.92 -2.14 -22.04
N LEU A 242 8.54 -2.11 -20.75
CA LEU A 242 9.10 -3.04 -19.76
C LEU A 242 8.79 -4.51 -20.09
N THR A 243 7.56 -4.80 -20.54
CA THR A 243 7.05 -6.19 -20.60
C THR A 243 7.16 -6.83 -21.97
N GLN A 244 7.29 -6.06 -23.06
CA GLN A 244 7.24 -6.53 -24.43
C GLN A 244 8.56 -6.35 -25.19
N GLU A 245 9.40 -5.35 -24.81
CA GLU A 245 10.70 -5.15 -25.45
C GLU A 245 11.76 -6.03 -24.79
N GLU A 246 12.55 -6.74 -25.59
CA GLU A 246 13.58 -7.69 -25.13
C GLU A 246 14.60 -7.02 -24.19
N ASP A 247 15.01 -5.79 -24.52
CA ASP A 247 15.95 -4.99 -23.73
C ASP A 247 15.25 -3.93 -22.85
N GLY A 248 13.93 -4.02 -22.67
CA GLY A 248 13.13 -2.99 -21.99
C GLY A 248 13.60 -2.77 -20.55
N ALA A 249 13.67 -3.83 -19.77
CA ALA A 249 14.08 -3.76 -18.36
C ALA A 249 15.51 -3.24 -18.20
N VAL A 250 16.47 -3.75 -18.96
CA VAL A 250 17.86 -3.29 -18.86
C VAL A 250 18.05 -1.85 -19.35
N SER A 251 17.23 -1.40 -20.31
CA SER A 251 17.25 0.01 -20.75
C SER A 251 16.75 0.96 -19.67
N ILE A 252 15.77 0.55 -18.86
CA ILE A 252 15.29 1.31 -17.70
C ILE A 252 16.39 1.42 -16.64
N VAL A 253 17.07 0.30 -16.35
CA VAL A 253 18.23 0.29 -15.44
C VAL A 253 19.37 1.15 -15.97
N ALA A 254 19.67 1.08 -17.28
CA ALA A 254 20.70 1.91 -17.91
C ALA A 254 20.36 3.43 -17.82
N ASN A 255 19.11 3.79 -17.95
CA ASN A 255 18.65 5.17 -17.73
C ASN A 255 18.86 5.60 -16.27
N TYR A 256 18.49 4.77 -15.29
CA TYR A 256 18.73 5.06 -13.88
C TYR A 256 20.21 5.20 -13.51
N LEU A 257 21.07 4.42 -14.16
CA LEU A 257 22.52 4.49 -14.03
C LEU A 257 23.16 5.66 -14.81
N ASP A 258 22.36 6.54 -15.41
CA ASP A 258 22.80 7.66 -16.25
C ASP A 258 23.65 7.25 -17.48
N LEU A 259 23.52 6.00 -17.91
CA LEU A 259 24.15 5.47 -19.13
C LEU A 259 23.35 5.80 -20.38
N ILE A 260 22.03 5.99 -20.25
CA ILE A 260 21.13 6.48 -21.29
C ILE A 260 20.49 7.78 -20.77
N SER A 261 20.59 8.84 -21.53
CA SER A 261 19.98 10.13 -21.16
C SER A 261 18.45 10.02 -21.15
N GLU A 262 17.79 10.84 -20.33
CA GLU A 262 16.32 10.90 -20.23
C GLU A 262 15.66 11.18 -21.60
N SER A 263 16.28 12.03 -22.43
CA SER A 263 15.76 12.33 -23.77
C SER A 263 15.84 11.15 -24.74
N GLU A 264 16.89 10.34 -24.64
CA GLU A 264 17.07 9.12 -25.43
C GLU A 264 16.14 8.04 -24.92
N PHE A 265 16.02 7.90 -23.61
CA PHE A 265 15.10 6.95 -22.98
C PHE A 265 13.64 7.21 -23.39
N LYS A 266 13.16 8.47 -23.34
CA LYS A 266 11.82 8.83 -23.84
C LYS A 266 11.61 8.48 -25.31
N LYS A 267 12.65 8.60 -26.15
CA LYS A 267 12.57 8.18 -27.56
C LYS A 267 12.50 6.66 -27.70
N LEU A 268 13.26 5.91 -26.87
CA LEU A 268 13.20 4.45 -26.85
C LEU A 268 11.81 3.95 -26.49
N VAL A 269 11.22 4.47 -25.43
CA VAL A 269 9.86 4.12 -25.00
C VAL A 269 8.82 4.45 -26.09
N LYS A 270 8.97 5.61 -26.74
CA LYS A 270 8.01 6.06 -27.76
C LYS A 270 8.04 5.24 -29.05
N TYR A 271 9.20 4.86 -29.52
CA TYR A 271 9.39 4.29 -30.86
C TYR A 271 9.83 2.81 -30.86
N GLY A 272 10.25 2.26 -29.73
CA GLY A 272 10.89 0.96 -29.64
C GLY A 272 12.29 0.95 -30.29
N ARG A 273 13.08 -0.08 -29.98
CA ARG A 273 14.45 -0.22 -30.52
C ARG A 273 14.47 -0.60 -32.00
N SER A 274 13.57 -1.48 -32.43
CA SER A 274 13.47 -1.95 -33.80
C SER A 274 13.14 -0.82 -34.77
N SER A 275 12.15 0.02 -34.41
CA SER A 275 11.77 1.16 -35.23
C SER A 275 12.87 2.22 -35.36
N GLN A 276 13.70 2.39 -34.35
CA GLN A 276 14.85 3.31 -34.43
C GLN A 276 15.94 2.80 -35.38
N LYS A 277 16.16 1.47 -35.42
CA LYS A 277 17.07 0.89 -36.40
C LYS A 277 16.54 1.01 -37.84
N GLU A 278 15.23 0.83 -38.02
CA GLU A 278 14.57 1.02 -39.33
C GLU A 278 14.65 2.46 -39.82
N ILE A 279 14.34 3.45 -38.94
CA ILE A 279 14.47 4.87 -39.27
C ILE A 279 15.90 5.26 -39.66
N LYS A 280 16.93 4.70 -38.97
CA LYS A 280 18.33 4.92 -39.33
C LYS A 280 18.65 4.32 -40.71
N ASN A 281 18.15 3.13 -41.00
CA ASN A 281 18.36 2.47 -42.28
C ASN A 281 17.66 3.20 -43.43
N GLU A 282 16.40 3.61 -43.28
CA GLU A 282 15.69 4.44 -44.28
C GLU A 282 16.39 5.77 -44.53
N SER A 283 16.91 6.40 -43.45
CA SER A 283 17.68 7.64 -43.56
C SER A 283 18.99 7.41 -44.32
N TYR A 284 19.68 6.30 -44.11
CA TYR A 284 20.88 5.93 -44.83
C TYR A 284 20.60 5.72 -46.32
N GLU A 285 19.59 4.93 -46.67
CA GLU A 285 19.23 4.67 -48.06
C GLU A 285 18.78 5.94 -48.79
N SER A 286 18.01 6.81 -48.09
CA SER A 286 17.58 8.12 -48.61
C SER A 286 18.77 9.04 -48.89
N LEU A 287 19.73 9.14 -47.98
CA LEU A 287 20.93 9.95 -48.13
C LEU A 287 21.87 9.36 -49.21
N LEU A 288 22.04 8.05 -49.22
CA LEU A 288 22.83 7.35 -50.25
C LEU A 288 22.27 7.66 -51.64
N LYS A 289 20.94 7.56 -51.81
CA LYS A 289 20.28 7.88 -53.07
C LYS A 289 20.50 9.36 -53.44
N THR A 290 20.35 10.28 -52.47
CA THR A 290 20.56 11.70 -52.70
C THR A 290 21.99 12.01 -53.17
N PHE A 291 23.00 11.39 -52.54
CA PHE A 291 24.41 11.57 -52.96
C PHE A 291 24.71 10.97 -54.30
N LEU A 292 24.11 9.83 -54.64
CA LEU A 292 24.25 9.21 -55.97
C LEU A 292 23.56 10.07 -57.06
N ASP A 293 22.37 10.64 -56.78
CA ASP A 293 21.66 11.51 -57.69
C ASP A 293 22.41 12.85 -57.91
N GLN A 294 23.23 13.28 -56.94
CA GLN A 294 24.15 14.41 -57.05
C GLN A 294 25.42 14.10 -57.83
N GLY A 295 25.55 12.87 -58.36
CA GLY A 295 26.68 12.47 -59.18
C GLY A 295 27.93 12.03 -58.39
N MET A 296 27.79 11.77 -57.09
CA MET A 296 28.90 11.31 -56.26
C MET A 296 29.22 9.84 -56.61
N PRO A 297 30.51 9.45 -56.85
CA PRO A 297 30.86 8.06 -57.06
C PRO A 297 30.41 7.18 -55.89
N GLN A 298 29.93 5.97 -56.20
CA GLN A 298 29.27 5.08 -55.24
C GLN A 298 30.05 4.89 -53.94
N GLN A 299 31.35 4.65 -54.00
CA GLN A 299 32.22 4.46 -52.82
C GLN A 299 32.21 5.70 -51.89
N TYR A 300 32.22 6.91 -52.46
CA TYR A 300 32.21 8.15 -51.70
C TYR A 300 30.80 8.48 -51.17
N ALA A 301 29.77 8.16 -51.97
CA ALA A 301 28.38 8.31 -51.54
C ALA A 301 28.06 7.38 -50.38
N GLU A 302 28.52 6.12 -50.39
CA GLU A 302 28.38 5.18 -49.29
C GLU A 302 29.14 5.65 -48.04
N MET A 303 30.37 6.13 -48.20
CA MET A 303 31.16 6.69 -47.08
C MET A 303 30.49 7.92 -46.49
N ALA A 304 29.99 8.81 -47.32
CA ALA A 304 29.33 10.04 -46.87
C ALA A 304 28.00 9.72 -46.18
N ALA A 305 27.20 8.81 -46.74
CA ALA A 305 25.93 8.37 -46.12
C ALA A 305 26.18 7.62 -44.80
N LYS A 306 27.18 6.74 -44.73
CA LYS A 306 27.62 6.08 -43.51
C LYS A 306 28.06 7.07 -42.45
N ALA A 307 28.87 8.04 -42.81
CA ALA A 307 29.33 9.09 -41.90
C ALA A 307 28.17 9.99 -41.37
N ALA A 308 27.24 10.35 -42.30
CA ALA A 308 26.10 11.18 -41.93
C ALA A 308 25.09 10.46 -41.05
N CYS A 309 24.86 9.16 -41.26
CA CYS A 309 23.96 8.33 -40.45
C CYS A 309 24.66 7.61 -39.30
N LYS A 310 26.00 7.79 -39.14
CA LYS A 310 26.82 7.05 -38.19
C LYS A 310 26.63 5.52 -38.30
N VAL A 311 26.41 5.01 -39.50
CA VAL A 311 26.24 3.59 -39.78
C VAL A 311 27.65 2.93 -39.70
N GLY A 312 27.81 2.05 -38.72
CA GLY A 312 29.07 1.34 -38.47
C GLY A 312 29.79 1.75 -37.18
N GLU A 313 29.35 2.83 -36.51
CA GLU A 313 29.64 3.03 -35.09
C GLU A 313 28.70 2.10 -34.30
N SER A 314 29.20 1.41 -33.29
CA SER A 314 28.37 0.64 -32.35
C SER A 314 27.28 1.55 -31.78
N ASP A 315 26.02 1.10 -31.80
CA ASP A 315 24.88 1.89 -31.33
C ASP A 315 25.14 2.35 -29.87
N PRO A 316 25.14 3.67 -29.59
CA PRO A 316 25.38 4.17 -28.24
C PRO A 316 24.44 3.55 -27.19
N ILE A 317 23.20 3.26 -27.59
CA ILE A 317 22.23 2.59 -26.72
C ILE A 317 22.64 1.14 -26.45
N GLU A 318 23.14 0.42 -27.46
CA GLU A 318 23.65 -0.94 -27.31
C GLU A 318 24.88 -0.98 -26.39
N GLN A 319 25.77 0.00 -26.51
CA GLN A 319 26.90 0.15 -25.59
C GLN A 319 26.45 0.42 -24.17
N ALA A 320 25.46 1.31 -23.99
CA ALA A 320 24.90 1.62 -22.67
C ALA A 320 24.22 0.39 -22.05
N ILE A 321 23.44 -0.37 -22.81
CA ILE A 321 22.81 -1.63 -22.39
C ILE A 321 23.87 -2.66 -21.99
N ASN A 322 24.87 -2.87 -22.84
CA ASN A 322 25.96 -3.81 -22.56
C ASN A 322 26.73 -3.38 -21.29
N LYS A 323 26.95 -2.07 -21.12
CA LYS A 323 27.59 -1.54 -19.94
C LYS A 323 26.70 -1.72 -18.70
N ALA A 324 25.40 -1.47 -18.78
CA ALA A 324 24.48 -1.71 -17.68
C ALA A 324 24.48 -3.18 -17.22
N ASN A 325 24.50 -4.11 -18.17
CA ASN A 325 24.59 -5.54 -17.86
C ASN A 325 25.89 -5.93 -17.14
N THR A 326 26.98 -5.17 -17.26
CA THR A 326 28.20 -5.43 -16.48
C THR A 326 28.11 -4.98 -15.02
N TYR A 327 27.15 -4.15 -14.69
CA TYR A 327 26.93 -3.67 -13.33
C TYR A 327 25.88 -4.48 -12.55
N ILE A 328 25.08 -5.33 -13.22
CA ILE A 328 23.99 -6.09 -12.59
C ILE A 328 24.36 -7.55 -12.48
N ASP A 329 24.41 -8.05 -11.24
CA ASP A 329 24.84 -9.41 -10.93
C ASP A 329 23.73 -10.44 -11.18
N ASP A 330 22.46 -10.09 -10.89
CA ASP A 330 21.32 -10.99 -11.06
C ASP A 330 20.32 -10.48 -12.11
N ILE A 331 20.51 -10.93 -13.33
CA ILE A 331 19.64 -10.58 -14.47
C ILE A 331 18.21 -11.13 -14.28
N SER A 332 18.01 -12.18 -13.49
CA SER A 332 16.69 -12.78 -13.27
C SER A 332 15.73 -11.82 -12.54
N GLN A 333 16.25 -10.90 -11.75
CA GLN A 333 15.48 -9.88 -11.03
C GLN A 333 15.35 -8.55 -11.77
N MET A 334 15.91 -8.45 -12.98
CA MET A 334 15.96 -7.22 -13.76
C MET A 334 14.58 -6.56 -13.94
N ASN A 335 13.54 -7.36 -14.19
CA ASN A 335 12.18 -6.84 -14.36
C ASN A 335 11.64 -6.19 -13.09
N SER A 336 11.90 -6.77 -11.91
CA SER A 336 11.47 -6.22 -10.63
C SER A 336 12.18 -4.91 -10.30
N TYR A 337 13.49 -4.85 -10.58
CA TYR A 337 14.25 -3.61 -10.45
C TYR A 337 13.72 -2.53 -11.37
N ALA A 338 13.55 -2.86 -12.67
CA ALA A 338 13.07 -1.92 -13.66
C ALA A 338 11.67 -1.40 -13.35
N GLU A 339 10.78 -2.23 -12.86
CA GLU A 339 9.43 -1.81 -12.46
C GLU A 339 9.47 -0.75 -11.35
N LEU A 340 10.26 -0.98 -10.30
CA LEU A 340 10.42 -0.02 -9.20
C LEU A 340 11.09 1.28 -9.67
N LEU A 341 12.07 1.19 -10.60
CA LEU A 341 12.73 2.35 -11.17
C LEU A 341 11.79 3.19 -12.05
N LEU A 342 10.86 2.57 -12.79
CA LEU A 342 9.82 3.30 -13.51
C LEU A 342 8.91 4.09 -12.57
N GLU A 343 8.52 3.49 -11.46
CA GLU A 343 7.71 4.16 -10.43
C GLU A 343 8.47 5.33 -9.79
N TYR A 344 9.75 5.11 -9.46
CA TYR A 344 10.61 6.17 -8.95
C TYR A 344 10.75 7.32 -9.95
N ASN A 345 11.00 7.01 -11.23
CA ASN A 345 11.12 8.01 -12.28
C ASN A 345 9.81 8.78 -12.49
N ALA A 346 8.65 8.13 -12.38
CA ALA A 346 7.35 8.77 -12.48
C ALA A 346 7.13 9.83 -11.37
N VAL A 347 7.69 9.61 -10.19
CA VAL A 347 7.69 10.60 -9.10
C VAL A 347 8.77 11.66 -9.31
N LYS A 348 9.98 11.25 -9.67
CA LYS A 348 11.15 12.15 -9.77
C LYS A 348 11.05 13.14 -10.93
N TYR A 349 10.48 12.72 -12.06
CA TYR A 349 10.40 13.50 -13.29
C TYR A 349 8.95 13.84 -13.69
N GLY A 350 8.05 13.92 -12.71
CA GLY A 350 6.65 14.34 -12.91
C GLY A 350 6.53 15.78 -13.43
N ASP A 351 5.32 16.18 -13.80
CA ASP A 351 5.11 17.47 -14.50
C ASP A 351 5.24 18.70 -13.59
N ASP A 352 4.85 18.59 -12.31
CA ASP A 352 4.81 19.74 -11.38
C ASP A 352 5.74 19.46 -10.19
N ILE A 353 7.04 19.70 -10.40
CA ILE A 353 8.09 19.48 -9.41
C ILE A 353 8.62 20.81 -8.89
N VAL A 354 8.82 20.89 -7.58
CA VAL A 354 9.53 21.97 -6.91
C VAL A 354 10.70 21.38 -6.14
N ASP A 355 11.91 21.63 -6.65
CA ASP A 355 13.13 21.22 -5.96
C ASP A 355 13.44 22.11 -4.75
N LEU A 356 14.44 21.71 -3.98
CA LEU A 356 14.83 22.42 -2.76
C LEU A 356 15.28 23.87 -3.02
N ASP A 357 16.04 24.12 -4.08
CA ASP A 357 16.57 25.46 -4.36
C ASP A 357 15.42 26.38 -4.80
N THR A 358 14.51 25.90 -5.63
CA THR A 358 13.28 26.62 -6.00
C THR A 358 12.39 26.90 -4.77
N ALA A 359 12.24 25.93 -3.86
CA ALA A 359 11.48 26.10 -2.61
C ALA A 359 12.11 27.18 -1.72
N ILE A 360 13.44 27.20 -1.59
CA ILE A 360 14.16 28.22 -0.83
C ILE A 360 13.98 29.61 -1.45
N GLU A 361 14.02 29.73 -2.77
CA GLU A 361 13.78 31.00 -3.47
C GLU A 361 12.37 31.53 -3.23
N ARG A 362 11.35 30.68 -3.38
CA ARG A 362 9.94 31.03 -3.09
C ARG A 362 9.74 31.45 -1.63
N ALA A 363 10.36 30.73 -0.68
CA ALA A 363 10.30 31.09 0.73
C ALA A 363 10.88 32.49 0.99
N LYS A 364 11.98 32.86 0.33
CA LYS A 364 12.57 34.20 0.41
C LYS A 364 11.66 35.29 -0.16
N GLU A 365 11.03 35.04 -1.29
CA GLU A 365 10.05 35.95 -1.90
C GLU A 365 8.85 36.22 -0.97
N LEU A 366 8.42 35.23 -0.22
CA LEU A 366 7.35 35.33 0.79
C LEU A 366 7.82 35.92 2.12
N ASN A 367 9.06 36.46 2.20
CA ASN A 367 9.68 36.96 3.42
C ASN A 367 9.75 35.95 4.57
N ALA A 368 9.73 34.66 4.27
CA ALA A 368 9.98 33.64 5.26
C ALA A 368 11.46 33.65 5.63
N PHE A 369 11.74 33.68 6.94
CA PHE A 369 13.13 33.64 7.42
C PHE A 369 13.64 32.20 7.31
N VAL A 370 14.43 31.92 6.27
CA VAL A 370 15.11 30.64 6.10
C VAL A 370 16.62 30.86 6.18
N ASN A 371 17.24 30.25 7.18
CA ASN A 371 18.70 30.20 7.23
C ASN A 371 19.16 29.02 6.35
N VAL A 372 19.49 29.34 5.10
CA VAL A 372 19.82 28.35 4.06
C VAL A 372 21.01 27.47 4.45
N GLU A 373 22.07 28.05 5.03
CA GLU A 373 23.27 27.30 5.44
C GLU A 373 22.95 26.29 6.53
N LYS A 374 22.16 26.70 7.55
CA LYS A 374 21.72 25.78 8.61
C LYS A 374 20.78 24.70 8.08
N LEU A 375 19.91 25.05 7.14
CA LEU A 375 18.99 24.06 6.53
C LEU A 375 19.79 23.04 5.71
N LYS A 376 20.71 23.47 4.85
CA LYS A 376 21.55 22.56 4.04
C LYS A 376 22.40 21.65 4.94
N ALA A 377 23.05 22.19 5.97
CA ALA A 377 23.82 21.42 6.95
C ALA A 377 22.91 20.39 7.70
N LYS A 378 21.67 20.75 8.02
CA LYS A 378 20.71 19.84 8.65
C LYS A 378 20.31 18.71 7.70
N ILE A 379 20.05 19.01 6.43
CA ILE A 379 19.70 18.04 5.39
C ILE A 379 20.82 17.01 5.24
N GLU A 380 22.06 17.46 5.08
CA GLU A 380 23.25 16.62 4.99
C GLU A 380 23.43 15.76 6.26
N ARG A 381 23.29 16.36 7.44
CA ARG A 381 23.39 15.64 8.72
C ARG A 381 22.32 14.56 8.85
N ARG A 382 21.09 14.77 8.33
CA ARG A 382 20.04 13.76 8.29
C ARG A 382 20.25 12.73 7.17
N GLY A 383 21.24 12.92 6.32
CA GLY A 383 21.61 12.02 5.23
C GLY A 383 20.64 12.07 4.06
N PHE A 384 20.14 13.24 3.72
CA PHE A 384 19.41 13.45 2.47
C PHE A 384 20.30 14.15 1.45
N ILE A 385 20.28 13.68 0.19
CA ILE A 385 21.02 14.29 -0.93
C ILE A 385 20.13 15.11 -1.85
N SER A 386 18.85 14.75 -1.94
CA SER A 386 17.87 15.43 -2.77
C SER A 386 16.51 15.38 -2.10
N MET A 387 15.74 16.44 -2.26
CA MET A 387 14.36 16.54 -1.83
C MET A 387 13.58 17.38 -2.82
N GLN A 388 12.37 16.94 -3.16
CA GLN A 388 11.50 17.69 -4.06
C GLN A 388 10.03 17.47 -3.70
N ALA A 389 9.23 18.51 -3.81
CA ALA A 389 7.79 18.40 -3.74
C ALA A 389 7.24 18.09 -5.14
N CYS A 390 6.29 17.17 -5.21
CA CYS A 390 5.67 16.67 -6.43
C CYS A 390 4.16 16.82 -6.31
N ASP A 391 3.52 17.43 -7.31
CA ASP A 391 2.06 17.57 -7.37
C ASP A 391 1.47 16.63 -8.42
N ARG A 392 0.20 16.28 -8.23
CA ARG A 392 -0.59 15.48 -9.17
C ARG A 392 0.02 14.13 -9.58
N ILE A 393 0.76 13.49 -8.66
CA ILE A 393 1.22 12.13 -8.91
C ILE A 393 -0.01 11.19 -8.93
N PRO A 394 -0.23 10.45 -10.02
CA PRO A 394 -1.35 9.55 -10.13
C PRO A 394 -1.11 8.26 -9.35
N PHE A 395 -2.04 7.94 -8.46
CA PHE A 395 -2.06 6.68 -7.71
C PHE A 395 -3.31 5.88 -7.98
N LEU A 396 -3.16 4.58 -7.99
CA LEU A 396 -4.24 3.61 -7.92
C LEU A 396 -4.25 3.02 -6.52
N GLN A 397 -5.31 3.28 -5.78
CA GLN A 397 -5.56 2.58 -4.52
C GLN A 397 -6.59 1.50 -4.75
N CYS A 398 -6.31 0.28 -4.32
CA CYS A 398 -7.26 -0.80 -4.49
C CYS A 398 -7.40 -1.67 -3.25
N SER A 399 -8.58 -2.29 -3.13
CA SER A 399 -8.86 -3.38 -2.21
C SER A 399 -9.14 -4.63 -3.04
N TYR A 400 -8.35 -5.68 -2.82
CA TYR A 400 -8.40 -6.90 -3.61
C TYR A 400 -8.97 -8.10 -2.86
N GLY A 401 -9.12 -7.97 -1.54
CA GLY A 401 -9.66 -9.05 -0.71
C GLY A 401 -9.72 -8.67 0.76
N PHE A 402 -10.04 -9.67 1.59
CA PHE A 402 -10.10 -9.51 3.04
C PHE A 402 -9.86 -10.84 3.76
N THR A 403 -9.45 -10.75 5.02
CA THR A 403 -9.39 -11.89 5.95
C THR A 403 -10.37 -11.68 7.10
N ARG A 404 -10.82 -12.77 7.74
CA ARG A 404 -11.74 -12.74 8.91
C ARG A 404 -11.01 -12.86 10.24
N GLU A 405 -9.74 -12.66 10.27
CA GLU A 405 -8.93 -12.55 11.47
C GLU A 405 -7.63 -11.84 11.10
N TYR A 406 -6.98 -11.26 12.08
CA TYR A 406 -5.66 -10.68 11.89
C TYR A 406 -4.66 -11.79 11.56
N VAL A 407 -3.82 -11.55 10.57
CA VAL A 407 -2.69 -12.43 10.25
C VAL A 407 -1.46 -11.81 10.91
N ASP A 408 -0.99 -12.47 11.96
CA ASP A 408 0.26 -12.09 12.57
C ASP A 408 1.41 -12.73 11.80
N SER A 409 2.14 -11.92 11.06
CA SER A 409 3.31 -12.36 10.30
C SER A 409 4.49 -12.78 11.19
N ALA A 410 4.52 -12.32 12.45
CA ALA A 410 5.55 -12.70 13.42
C ALA A 410 5.32 -14.10 14.04
N SER A 411 4.11 -14.64 13.95
CA SER A 411 3.79 -15.96 14.46
C SER A 411 4.10 -17.02 13.43
N ALA A 412 5.20 -17.74 13.58
CA ALA A 412 5.45 -18.94 12.77
C ALA A 412 4.23 -19.88 12.82
N PRO A 413 3.75 -20.40 11.69
CA PRO A 413 2.61 -21.30 11.67
C PRO A 413 2.93 -22.56 12.48
N THR A 414 2.25 -22.74 13.60
CA THR A 414 2.33 -24.01 14.34
C THR A 414 1.46 -25.04 13.63
N ASN A 415 1.90 -26.29 13.57
CA ASN A 415 1.26 -27.41 12.85
C ASN A 415 -0.23 -27.66 13.20
N ASN A 416 -0.80 -26.98 14.18
CA ASN A 416 -2.17 -27.11 14.64
C ASN A 416 -3.03 -25.85 14.45
N MET A 417 -2.52 -24.78 13.84
CA MET A 417 -3.31 -23.58 13.61
C MET A 417 -4.06 -23.67 12.27
N GLN A 418 -5.35 -23.37 12.30
CA GLN A 418 -6.11 -23.21 11.05
C GLN A 418 -5.62 -21.97 10.32
N PRO A 419 -5.40 -22.06 9.00
CA PRO A 419 -4.98 -20.93 8.20
C PRO A 419 -6.05 -19.83 8.18
N VAL A 420 -5.63 -18.58 8.16
CA VAL A 420 -6.51 -17.44 7.92
C VAL A 420 -6.66 -17.28 6.41
N VAL A 421 -7.86 -17.54 5.92
CA VAL A 421 -8.11 -17.56 4.47
C VAL A 421 -8.29 -16.15 3.92
N LEU A 422 -7.58 -15.85 2.84
CA LEU A 422 -7.76 -14.64 2.06
C LEU A 422 -8.90 -14.83 1.05
N HIS A 423 -9.91 -13.97 1.16
CA HIS A 423 -11.09 -13.96 0.29
C HIS A 423 -11.02 -12.82 -0.70
N GLY A 424 -11.29 -13.13 -1.98
CA GLY A 424 -11.59 -12.11 -2.99
C GLY A 424 -13.05 -11.65 -2.90
N PHE A 425 -13.36 -10.51 -3.53
CA PHE A 425 -14.73 -10.01 -3.64
C PHE A 425 -15.43 -10.70 -4.82
N PRO A 426 -16.58 -11.37 -4.60
CA PRO A 426 -17.30 -12.05 -5.66
C PRO A 426 -17.97 -11.05 -6.61
N ASP A 427 -18.08 -11.41 -7.88
CA ASP A 427 -18.98 -10.76 -8.82
C ASP A 427 -20.44 -11.21 -8.61
N GLU A 428 -21.40 -10.37 -9.00
CA GLU A 428 -22.84 -10.70 -8.92
C GLU A 428 -23.19 -11.96 -9.72
N ASN A 429 -22.50 -12.19 -10.84
CA ASN A 429 -22.71 -13.35 -11.73
C ASN A 429 -21.80 -14.54 -11.41
N ALA A 430 -20.92 -14.44 -10.42
CA ALA A 430 -19.94 -15.45 -10.01
C ALA A 430 -18.94 -15.92 -11.10
N GLU A 431 -18.88 -15.24 -12.25
CA GLU A 431 -17.98 -15.59 -13.35
C GLU A 431 -16.57 -15.03 -13.13
N LYS A 432 -16.49 -13.79 -12.63
CA LYS A 432 -15.23 -13.10 -12.32
C LYS A 432 -15.19 -12.72 -10.85
N LYS A 433 -14.04 -12.22 -10.40
CA LYS A 433 -13.88 -11.57 -9.10
C LYS A 433 -13.63 -10.10 -9.27
N ASN A 434 -13.87 -9.32 -8.24
CA ASN A 434 -13.74 -7.89 -8.27
C ASN A 434 -12.52 -7.42 -7.48
N VAL A 435 -11.80 -6.47 -8.05
CA VAL A 435 -10.89 -5.58 -7.34
C VAL A 435 -11.56 -4.21 -7.32
N TYR A 436 -11.74 -3.65 -6.13
CA TYR A 436 -12.30 -2.31 -6.00
C TYR A 436 -11.16 -1.31 -5.95
N ALA A 437 -11.12 -0.38 -6.89
CA ALA A 437 -10.04 0.59 -7.01
C ALA A 437 -10.55 2.01 -7.23
N THR A 438 -9.70 2.97 -6.95
CA THR A 438 -9.92 4.38 -7.26
C THR A 438 -8.62 4.99 -7.76
N LYS A 439 -8.76 5.89 -8.72
CA LYS A 439 -7.66 6.74 -9.19
C LYS A 439 -7.63 7.99 -8.34
N LEU A 440 -6.47 8.32 -7.84
CA LEU A 440 -6.19 9.52 -7.05
C LEU A 440 -5.08 10.30 -7.72
N GLN A 441 -5.17 11.61 -7.67
CA GLN A 441 -4.03 12.49 -7.89
C GLN A 441 -3.62 13.04 -6.52
N THR A 442 -2.36 12.91 -6.18
CA THR A 442 -1.88 13.30 -4.86
C THR A 442 -0.65 14.19 -4.96
N GLU A 443 -0.47 15.00 -3.94
CA GLU A 443 0.77 15.70 -3.68
C GLU A 443 1.64 14.91 -2.72
N GLY A 444 2.95 15.08 -2.81
CA GLY A 444 3.88 14.48 -1.89
C GLY A 444 5.27 15.11 -1.95
N VAL A 445 6.15 14.60 -1.12
CA VAL A 445 7.57 15.00 -1.11
C VAL A 445 8.43 13.76 -1.26
N LEU A 446 9.29 13.77 -2.26
CA LEU A 446 10.30 12.74 -2.48
C LEU A 446 11.58 13.13 -1.72
N PHE A 447 12.08 12.20 -0.92
CA PHE A 447 13.33 12.29 -0.18
C PHE A 447 14.29 11.23 -0.72
N GLU A 448 15.45 11.63 -1.22
CA GLU A 448 16.52 10.71 -1.60
C GLU A 448 17.56 10.69 -0.50
N ILE A 449 17.90 9.49 -0.01
CA ILE A 449 18.84 9.29 1.07
C ILE A 449 20.26 9.14 0.48
N ASP A 450 21.23 9.68 1.17
CA ASP A 450 22.64 9.60 0.80
C ASP A 450 23.14 8.16 0.84
N ARG A 451 23.34 7.60 -0.34
CA ARG A 451 23.79 6.22 -0.57
C ARG A 451 25.15 5.97 0.07
N VAL A 452 26.08 6.91 -0.08
CA VAL A 452 27.45 6.80 0.47
C VAL A 452 27.41 6.82 2.00
N LYS A 453 26.55 7.66 2.58
CA LYS A 453 26.34 7.68 4.03
C LYS A 453 25.75 6.35 4.54
N ILE A 454 24.82 5.74 3.80
CA ILE A 454 24.29 4.40 4.15
C ILE A 454 25.44 3.37 4.12
N LEU A 455 26.25 3.33 3.06
CA LEU A 455 27.36 2.40 2.95
C LEU A 455 28.37 2.54 4.10
N LYS A 456 28.73 3.79 4.44
CA LYS A 456 29.61 4.09 5.60
C LYS A 456 28.97 3.67 6.92
N TRP A 457 27.64 3.83 7.06
CA TRP A 457 26.91 3.40 8.25
C TRP A 457 26.83 1.88 8.38
N LEU A 458 26.63 1.15 7.28
CA LEU A 458 26.67 -0.31 7.26
C LEU A 458 28.06 -0.83 7.65
N LEU A 459 29.12 -0.23 7.11
CA LEU A 459 30.50 -0.55 7.46
C LEU A 459 30.79 -0.29 8.95
N LYS A 460 30.37 0.86 9.47
CA LYS A 460 30.54 1.25 10.88
C LYS A 460 29.85 0.29 11.85
N ASN A 461 28.81 -0.38 11.40
CA ASN A 461 28.04 -1.36 12.17
C ASN A 461 28.41 -2.82 11.85
N ASP A 462 29.53 -3.06 11.17
CA ASP A 462 30.01 -4.40 10.80
C ASP A 462 29.00 -5.25 9.99
N VAL A 463 28.05 -4.59 9.30
CA VAL A 463 27.07 -5.27 8.43
C VAL A 463 27.71 -5.69 7.11
N VAL A 464 28.64 -4.88 6.61
CA VAL A 464 29.42 -5.15 5.39
C VAL A 464 30.90 -4.94 5.70
N LYS A 465 31.78 -5.54 4.90
CA LYS A 465 33.24 -5.32 4.94
C LYS A 465 33.63 -4.31 3.86
N GLU A 466 34.81 -3.70 4.01
CA GLU A 466 35.36 -2.80 2.97
C GLU A 466 35.46 -3.48 1.60
N THR A 467 35.71 -4.79 1.56
CA THR A 467 35.80 -5.58 0.32
C THR A 467 34.47 -5.72 -0.40
N ASP A 468 33.36 -5.53 0.28
CA ASP A 468 32.01 -5.70 -0.27
C ASP A 468 31.44 -4.38 -0.79
N LEU A 469 32.19 -3.29 -0.60
CA LEU A 469 31.80 -1.95 -1.01
C LEU A 469 32.36 -1.58 -2.39
N PRO A 470 31.76 -0.60 -3.11
CA PRO A 470 32.36 -0.05 -4.32
C PRO A 470 33.80 0.42 -4.07
N VAL A 471 34.70 0.10 -5.00
CA VAL A 471 36.13 0.50 -4.91
C VAL A 471 36.28 2.00 -4.84
N ASP A 472 35.44 2.73 -5.56
CA ASP A 472 35.37 4.18 -5.57
C ASP A 472 33.96 4.63 -5.13
N MET A 473 33.89 5.27 -3.99
CA MET A 473 32.63 5.82 -3.45
C MET A 473 32.17 7.10 -4.15
N ASP A 474 33.03 7.71 -4.95
CA ASP A 474 32.72 8.88 -5.76
C ASP A 474 32.17 8.45 -7.15
N ASP A 475 32.30 7.17 -7.53
CA ASP A 475 31.65 6.62 -8.72
C ASP A 475 30.15 6.39 -8.44
N GLU A 476 29.35 7.36 -8.84
CA GLU A 476 27.90 7.33 -8.64
C GLU A 476 27.24 6.10 -9.30
N ILE A 477 27.73 5.67 -10.46
CA ILE A 477 27.19 4.49 -11.17
C ILE A 477 27.46 3.23 -10.34
N ALA A 478 28.67 3.05 -9.86
CA ALA A 478 29.03 1.90 -9.04
C ALA A 478 28.24 1.89 -7.72
N VAL A 479 28.05 3.04 -7.08
CA VAL A 479 27.24 3.17 -5.87
C VAL A 479 25.77 2.88 -6.12
N LYS A 480 25.17 3.39 -7.22
CA LYS A 480 23.78 3.06 -7.61
C LYS A 480 23.61 1.56 -7.88
N ALA A 481 24.52 0.98 -8.63
CA ALA A 481 24.51 -0.44 -8.98
C ALA A 481 24.65 -1.33 -7.75
N TRP A 482 25.45 -0.92 -6.76
CA TRP A 482 25.59 -1.65 -5.51
C TRP A 482 24.24 -1.87 -4.81
N PHE A 483 23.41 -0.83 -4.68
CA PHE A 483 22.07 -0.96 -4.07
C PHE A 483 21.14 -1.85 -4.88
N ILE A 484 21.20 -1.79 -6.22
CA ILE A 484 20.41 -2.69 -7.06
C ILE A 484 20.80 -4.15 -6.78
N ASN A 485 22.09 -4.46 -6.67
CA ASN A 485 22.57 -5.84 -6.52
C ASN A 485 22.41 -6.40 -5.11
N HIS A 486 22.40 -5.55 -4.07
CA HIS A 486 22.43 -6.02 -2.68
C HIS A 486 21.09 -5.89 -1.96
N ILE A 487 20.10 -5.19 -2.52
CA ILE A 487 18.77 -5.11 -1.94
C ILE A 487 17.84 -6.14 -2.59
N ASN A 488 17.48 -7.15 -1.82
CA ASN A 488 16.59 -8.20 -2.26
C ASN A 488 15.12 -7.75 -2.14
N LEU A 489 14.54 -7.25 -3.25
CA LEU A 489 13.14 -6.83 -3.30
C LEU A 489 12.17 -7.99 -2.99
N GLY A 490 12.55 -9.23 -3.32
CA GLY A 490 11.76 -10.42 -3.03
C GLY A 490 11.63 -10.73 -1.54
N ALA A 491 12.60 -10.31 -0.72
CA ALA A 491 12.53 -10.46 0.74
C ALA A 491 11.61 -9.42 1.40
N ILE A 492 11.42 -8.27 0.77
CA ILE A 492 10.59 -7.18 1.29
C ILE A 492 9.12 -7.47 0.95
N GLN A 493 8.44 -8.17 1.83
CA GLN A 493 7.07 -8.62 1.61
C GLN A 493 6.12 -8.08 2.70
N PRO A 494 4.88 -7.69 2.34
CA PRO A 494 3.93 -7.10 3.30
C PRO A 494 3.58 -8.00 4.49
N PHE A 495 3.77 -9.31 4.37
CA PHE A 495 3.34 -10.31 5.34
C PHE A 495 4.48 -11.09 5.98
N SER A 496 5.76 -10.71 5.77
CA SER A 496 6.91 -11.31 6.43
C SER A 496 7.72 -10.29 7.22
N LEU A 497 8.46 -10.80 8.19
CA LEU A 497 9.53 -10.05 8.84
C LEU A 497 10.82 -10.32 8.11
N LEU A 498 11.64 -9.30 7.98
CA LEU A 498 13.01 -9.47 7.50
C LEU A 498 13.85 -10.20 8.52
N SER A 499 14.74 -11.06 8.07
CA SER A 499 15.68 -11.81 8.89
C SER A 499 17.10 -11.34 8.65
N VAL A 500 17.79 -10.96 9.72
CA VAL A 500 19.20 -10.55 9.64
C VAL A 500 20.11 -11.73 9.26
N GLU A 501 19.73 -12.95 9.63
CA GLU A 501 20.48 -14.16 9.31
C GLU A 501 20.37 -14.55 7.84
N GLU A 502 19.26 -14.21 7.18
CA GLU A 502 19.04 -14.53 5.78
C GLU A 502 19.63 -13.47 4.85
N ASP A 503 19.42 -12.19 5.15
CA ASP A 503 19.90 -11.08 4.35
C ASP A 503 20.11 -9.83 5.23
N ALA A 504 21.31 -9.70 5.76
CA ALA A 504 21.65 -8.61 6.66
C ALA A 504 21.58 -7.23 5.97
N ILE A 505 21.98 -7.12 4.70
CA ILE A 505 22.00 -5.84 3.99
C ILE A 505 20.58 -5.33 3.78
N THR A 506 19.71 -6.15 3.18
CA THR A 506 18.29 -5.80 2.99
C THR A 506 17.61 -5.51 4.33
N TYR A 507 17.88 -6.32 5.38
CA TYR A 507 17.36 -6.11 6.72
C TYR A 507 17.69 -4.73 7.27
N TYR A 508 18.96 -4.31 7.25
CA TYR A 508 19.36 -3.02 7.82
C TYR A 508 18.94 -1.85 6.94
N VAL A 509 19.11 -1.95 5.62
CA VAL A 509 18.80 -0.83 4.71
C VAL A 509 17.29 -0.58 4.65
N TYR A 510 16.48 -1.62 4.47
CA TYR A 510 15.03 -1.44 4.41
C TYR A 510 14.47 -0.90 5.72
N ARG A 511 14.85 -1.47 6.86
CA ARG A 511 14.43 -1.01 8.18
C ARG A 511 14.84 0.44 8.45
N LEU A 512 16.03 0.84 8.02
CA LEU A 512 16.50 2.24 8.11
C LEU A 512 15.57 3.17 7.33
N ILE A 513 15.34 2.87 6.04
CA ILE A 513 14.53 3.72 5.16
C ILE A 513 13.08 3.77 5.66
N HIS A 514 12.51 2.63 6.02
CA HIS A 514 11.16 2.51 6.55
C HIS A 514 10.99 3.27 7.88
N THR A 515 11.99 3.19 8.77
CA THR A 515 11.96 3.97 10.02
C THR A 515 12.05 5.47 9.77
N ILE A 516 12.90 5.92 8.82
CA ILE A 516 12.97 7.33 8.41
C ILE A 516 11.60 7.79 7.89
N SER A 517 10.95 7.00 7.04
CA SER A 517 9.65 7.36 6.46
C SER A 517 8.59 7.59 7.52
N HIS A 518 8.50 6.71 8.51
CA HIS A 518 7.55 6.85 9.62
C HIS A 518 7.82 8.09 10.48
N THR A 519 9.08 8.41 10.76
CA THR A 519 9.42 9.67 11.46
C THR A 519 9.02 10.89 10.66
N LEU A 520 9.20 10.85 9.33
CA LEU A 520 8.78 11.93 8.42
C LEU A 520 7.26 12.07 8.39
N ILE A 521 6.49 10.98 8.34
CA ILE A 521 5.01 11.02 8.38
C ILE A 521 4.52 11.68 9.68
N ILE A 522 5.02 11.22 10.83
CA ILE A 522 4.60 11.77 12.13
C ILE A 522 4.92 13.27 12.21
N ALA A 523 6.14 13.65 11.82
CA ALA A 523 6.56 15.04 11.85
C ALA A 523 5.79 15.93 10.86
N ALA A 524 5.51 15.43 9.64
CA ALA A 524 4.68 16.14 8.66
C ALA A 524 3.28 16.38 9.19
N ALA A 525 2.65 15.35 9.77
CA ALA A 525 1.31 15.45 10.34
C ALA A 525 1.23 16.55 11.42
N GLU A 526 2.24 16.62 12.30
CA GLU A 526 2.32 17.67 13.33
C GLU A 526 2.48 19.07 12.73
N VAL A 527 3.33 19.22 11.72
CA VAL A 527 3.59 20.54 11.10
C VAL A 527 2.42 21.00 10.24
N CYS A 528 1.77 20.08 9.49
CA CYS A 528 0.60 20.38 8.67
C CYS A 528 -0.69 20.54 9.51
N GLY A 529 -0.72 20.07 10.77
CA GLY A 529 -1.94 19.96 11.55
C GLY A 529 -2.89 18.88 10.99
N LEU A 530 -2.36 17.87 10.33
CA LEU A 530 -3.09 16.76 9.75
C LEU A 530 -3.16 15.58 10.71
N ASP A 531 -4.14 14.69 10.50
CA ASP A 531 -4.08 13.36 11.10
C ASP A 531 -2.96 12.55 10.42
N LYS A 532 -2.08 11.91 11.20
CA LYS A 532 -1.02 11.03 10.67
C LYS A 532 -1.55 9.95 9.71
N ASN A 533 -2.82 9.58 9.87
CA ASN A 533 -3.49 8.63 8.99
C ASN A 533 -3.93 9.23 7.64
N SER A 534 -3.71 10.51 7.41
CA SER A 534 -3.96 11.18 6.12
C SER A 534 -2.73 11.16 5.21
N LEU A 535 -1.59 10.76 5.74
CA LEU A 535 -0.33 10.62 5.02
C LEU A 535 0.03 9.15 4.84
N SER A 536 0.77 8.86 3.79
CA SER A 536 1.27 7.53 3.47
C SER A 536 2.67 7.60 2.90
N GLU A 537 3.31 6.43 2.85
CA GLU A 537 4.65 6.26 2.29
C GLU A 537 4.61 5.43 1.01
N TYR A 538 5.59 5.68 0.14
CA TYR A 538 5.99 4.80 -0.93
C TYR A 538 7.52 4.69 -0.90
N ILE A 539 8.04 3.50 -0.64
CA ILE A 539 9.46 3.26 -0.40
C ILE A 539 10.09 2.65 -1.65
N PHE A 540 11.26 3.18 -2.03
CA PHE A 540 12.12 2.69 -3.11
C PHE A 540 13.42 2.13 -2.52
N PRO A 541 13.44 0.86 -2.06
CA PRO A 541 14.54 0.36 -1.24
C PRO A 541 15.88 0.30 -1.97
N ASN A 542 15.88 -0.09 -3.25
CA ASN A 542 17.09 -0.20 -4.08
C ASN A 542 17.54 1.13 -4.71
N VAL A 543 16.76 2.21 -4.49
CA VAL A 543 17.11 3.60 -4.86
C VAL A 543 17.53 4.41 -3.64
N PRO A 544 17.43 3.92 -2.41
CA PRO A 544 17.23 4.56 -1.12
C PRO A 544 16.46 5.88 -1.17
N ALA A 545 15.17 5.79 -1.52
CA ALA A 545 14.29 6.95 -1.58
C ALA A 545 12.92 6.69 -0.96
N ILE A 546 12.26 7.75 -0.51
CA ILE A 546 10.97 7.74 0.18
C ILE A 546 10.07 8.80 -0.44
N PHE A 547 8.87 8.44 -0.83
CA PHE A 547 7.84 9.39 -1.21
C PHE A 547 6.76 9.45 -0.15
N ILE A 548 6.65 10.56 0.56
CA ILE A 548 5.59 10.82 1.54
C ILE A 548 4.48 11.58 0.83
N TYR A 549 3.27 11.02 0.83
CA TYR A 549 2.15 11.58 0.06
C TYR A 549 0.84 11.64 0.85
N CYS A 550 -0.09 12.48 0.39
CA CYS A 550 -1.44 12.58 0.94
C CYS A 550 -2.34 11.47 0.41
N GLN A 551 -2.91 10.65 1.30
CA GLN A 551 -3.86 9.59 0.92
C GLN A 551 -5.25 10.09 0.53
N ASN A 552 -5.63 11.27 0.94
CA ASN A 552 -7.03 11.69 0.92
C ASN A 552 -7.18 13.05 0.21
N SER A 553 -7.54 13.00 -1.07
CA SER A 553 -7.79 14.21 -1.87
C SER A 553 -9.16 14.87 -1.60
N GLN A 554 -10.09 14.16 -0.94
CA GLN A 554 -11.43 14.69 -0.66
C GLN A 554 -11.52 15.28 0.75
N GLY A 555 -11.63 16.60 0.82
CA GLY A 555 -11.74 17.35 2.06
C GLY A 555 -10.44 17.99 2.54
N PHE A 556 -9.36 17.80 1.81
CA PHE A 556 -8.09 18.49 1.99
C PHE A 556 -7.91 19.56 0.92
N ASN A 557 -7.47 20.73 1.31
CA ASN A 557 -6.85 21.66 0.38
C ASN A 557 -5.51 21.02 -0.03
N MET A 558 -5.40 20.54 -1.26
CA MET A 558 -4.11 20.20 -1.87
C MET A 558 -3.18 21.40 -1.69
N GLY A 559 -1.91 21.15 -1.43
CA GLY A 559 -0.92 22.19 -1.15
C GLY A 559 -0.41 22.21 0.30
N ALA A 560 -0.91 21.34 1.19
CA ALA A 560 -0.45 21.31 2.58
C ALA A 560 0.98 20.79 2.71
N LEU A 561 1.34 19.68 2.05
CA LEU A 561 2.71 19.16 2.03
C LEU A 561 3.66 20.07 1.25
N PHE A 562 3.18 20.66 0.15
CA PHE A 562 3.92 21.70 -0.58
C PHE A 562 4.28 22.87 0.32
N SER A 563 3.28 23.43 1.01
CA SER A 563 3.50 24.56 1.92
C SER A 563 4.48 24.21 3.04
N VAL A 564 4.42 22.98 3.57
CA VAL A 564 5.38 22.54 4.59
C VAL A 564 6.76 22.39 4.00
N PHE A 565 6.90 21.84 2.81
CA PHE A 565 8.18 21.74 2.11
C PHE A 565 8.81 23.10 1.83
N GLU A 566 8.03 24.05 1.33
CA GLU A 566 8.51 25.39 1.00
C GLU A 566 8.82 26.24 2.25
N MET A 567 7.96 26.19 3.29
CA MET A 567 8.01 27.16 4.38
C MET A 567 8.48 26.61 5.72
N TYR A 568 8.36 25.29 5.93
CA TYR A 568 8.56 24.68 7.25
C TYR A 568 9.42 23.41 7.22
N LEU A 569 10.21 23.22 6.15
CA LEU A 569 11.07 22.04 5.99
C LEU A 569 12.05 21.89 7.16
N ASP A 570 12.62 23.00 7.63
CA ASP A 570 13.53 23.02 8.80
C ASP A 570 12.86 22.41 10.04
N LYS A 571 11.62 22.82 10.32
CA LYS A 571 10.82 22.33 11.43
C LYS A 571 10.40 20.87 11.22
N TRP A 572 10.06 20.49 9.99
CA TRP A 572 9.73 19.10 9.64
C TRP A 572 10.88 18.16 9.98
N LEU A 573 12.11 18.51 9.56
CA LEU A 573 13.30 17.71 9.83
C LEU A 573 13.65 17.66 11.34
N ASP A 574 13.44 18.75 12.09
CA ASP A 574 13.62 18.73 13.54
C ASP A 574 12.61 17.84 14.25
N ASN A 575 11.33 17.94 13.90
CA ASN A 575 10.30 17.10 14.49
C ASN A 575 10.51 15.61 14.14
N SER A 576 10.98 15.30 12.91
CA SER A 576 11.36 13.94 12.51
C SER A 576 12.46 13.36 13.41
N TYR A 577 13.47 14.18 13.73
CA TYR A 577 14.53 13.77 14.66
C TYR A 577 14.01 13.56 16.09
N GLN A 578 13.13 14.42 16.57
CA GLN A 578 12.51 14.24 17.90
C GLN A 578 11.65 12.97 17.95
N ALA A 579 10.89 12.69 16.91
CA ALA A 579 10.10 11.46 16.80
C ALA A 579 10.98 10.20 16.86
N ALA A 580 12.21 10.25 16.29
CA ALA A 580 13.17 9.17 16.42
C ALA A 580 13.73 9.07 17.85
N LYS A 581 13.99 10.20 18.50
CA LYS A 581 14.72 10.27 19.77
C LYS A 581 13.88 9.87 20.98
N GLU A 582 12.60 10.22 21.00
CA GLU A 582 11.76 10.16 22.19
C GLU A 582 10.48 9.34 21.96
N CYS A 583 10.13 8.53 22.95
CA CYS A 583 8.83 7.86 23.05
C CYS A 583 8.31 7.97 24.46
N VAL A 584 7.00 8.20 24.61
CA VAL A 584 6.35 8.26 25.93
C VAL A 584 6.47 6.95 26.73
N PHE A 585 6.77 5.84 26.06
CA PHE A 585 6.99 4.53 26.68
C PHE A 585 8.46 4.16 26.83
N ASP A 586 9.41 5.07 26.57
CA ASP A 586 10.81 4.82 26.84
C ASP A 586 11.06 4.76 28.39
N PRO A 587 11.95 3.90 28.89
CA PRO A 587 12.89 3.05 28.12
C PRO A 587 12.32 1.73 27.58
N VAL A 588 11.11 1.32 27.97
CA VAL A 588 10.56 0.00 27.62
C VAL A 588 10.42 -0.17 26.10
N CYS A 589 9.91 0.85 25.40
CA CYS A 589 9.80 0.81 23.94
C CYS A 589 11.18 0.66 23.29
N ARG A 590 12.19 1.38 23.79
CA ARG A 590 13.54 1.39 23.24
C ARG A 590 14.32 0.09 23.51
N GLU A 591 14.03 -0.59 24.61
CA GLU A 591 14.62 -1.89 24.96
C GLU A 591 14.01 -3.03 24.12
N GLY A 592 12.77 -2.88 23.65
CA GLY A 592 12.14 -3.75 22.67
C GLY A 592 12.54 -3.39 21.23
N ASP A 593 11.56 -3.34 20.34
CA ASP A 593 11.76 -3.04 18.92
C ASP A 593 11.92 -1.53 18.62
N ALA A 594 11.93 -0.70 19.65
CA ALA A 594 12.02 0.76 19.59
C ALA A 594 10.97 1.43 18.67
N ALA A 595 9.85 0.78 18.45
CA ALA A 595 8.72 1.24 17.65
C ALA A 595 7.40 0.79 18.30
N CYS A 596 6.44 1.71 18.46
CA CYS A 596 5.14 1.41 19.03
C CYS A 596 4.09 2.46 18.67
N THR A 597 2.84 2.23 19.08
CA THR A 597 1.72 3.17 18.88
C THR A 597 1.91 4.55 19.55
N GLY A 598 2.79 4.62 20.54
CA GLY A 598 3.13 5.87 21.23
C GLY A 598 4.22 6.69 20.55
N CYS A 599 4.89 6.16 19.52
CA CYS A 599 5.90 6.88 18.75
C CYS A 599 5.61 6.84 17.25
N ILE A 600 6.18 5.89 16.51
CA ILE A 600 6.22 5.95 15.04
C ILE A 600 5.22 5.04 14.33
N PHE A 601 4.38 4.27 15.03
CA PHE A 601 3.35 3.48 14.35
C PHE A 601 2.28 4.37 13.71
N THR A 602 1.96 4.06 12.46
CA THR A 602 0.85 4.62 11.68
C THR A 602 -0.28 3.60 11.55
N ASN A 603 -1.37 3.92 10.86
CA ASN A 603 -2.38 2.92 10.55
C ASN A 603 -1.92 2.00 9.40
N GLU A 604 -2.60 0.84 9.27
CA GLU A 604 -2.29 -0.17 8.24
C GLU A 604 -2.50 0.31 6.79
N ILE A 605 -3.16 1.45 6.60
CA ILE A 605 -3.40 2.05 5.28
C ILE A 605 -2.22 2.94 4.90
N SER A 606 -1.61 3.60 5.87
CA SER A 606 -0.47 4.50 5.69
C SER A 606 0.83 3.73 5.48
N CYS A 607 0.95 2.54 6.09
CA CYS A 607 2.10 1.66 5.99
C CYS A 607 1.71 0.33 5.34
N GLN A 608 2.26 0.02 4.18
CA GLN A 608 1.99 -1.22 3.45
C GLN A 608 2.62 -2.46 4.11
N HIS A 609 3.52 -2.27 5.08
CA HIS A 609 4.21 -3.32 5.84
C HIS A 609 3.68 -3.48 7.27
N PHE A 610 2.48 -3.01 7.57
CA PHE A 610 1.78 -3.21 8.86
C PHE A 610 2.59 -2.77 10.09
N ASN A 611 3.44 -1.74 9.97
CA ASN A 611 4.40 -1.28 10.97
C ASN A 611 5.44 -2.32 11.39
N HIS A 612 5.66 -3.37 10.58
CA HIS A 612 6.77 -4.29 10.79
C HIS A 612 8.10 -3.65 10.38
N ASP A 613 9.19 -4.23 10.84
CA ASP A 613 10.54 -3.81 10.44
C ASP A 613 10.87 -2.33 10.71
N LEU A 614 10.31 -1.78 11.80
CA LEU A 614 10.62 -0.44 12.30
C LEU A 614 11.57 -0.53 13.51
N ASP A 615 12.56 0.36 13.59
CA ASP A 615 13.47 0.44 14.73
C ASP A 615 14.14 1.81 14.84
N ARG A 616 13.67 2.66 15.76
CA ARG A 616 14.28 3.99 16.01
C ARG A 616 15.75 3.92 16.42
N ASN A 617 16.22 2.80 16.96
CA ASN A 617 17.62 2.65 17.33
C ASN A 617 18.56 2.70 16.11
N LEU A 618 18.08 2.35 14.91
CA LEU A 618 18.87 2.50 13.68
C LEU A 618 19.20 3.97 13.37
N LEU A 619 18.37 4.90 13.86
CA LEU A 619 18.57 6.35 13.66
C LEU A 619 19.42 6.98 14.76
N ILE A 620 19.19 6.61 16.01
CA ILE A 620 19.76 7.28 17.19
C ILE A 620 20.80 6.46 17.96
N GLY A 621 21.07 5.24 17.51
CA GLY A 621 22.01 4.33 18.14
C GLY A 621 21.46 3.65 19.40
N LYS A 622 22.10 2.54 19.78
CA LYS A 622 21.80 1.76 20.98
C LYS A 622 23.04 1.08 21.51
N MET A 623 23.18 1.02 22.82
CA MET A 623 24.14 0.14 23.48
C MET A 623 23.40 -1.07 24.01
N ASP A 624 23.77 -2.24 23.55
CA ASP A 624 23.29 -3.50 24.17
C ASP A 624 24.11 -3.78 25.43
N LYS A 625 23.46 -3.68 26.57
CA LYS A 625 24.09 -3.87 27.89
C LYS A 625 24.49 -5.32 28.17
N LYS A 626 23.92 -6.29 27.43
CA LYS A 626 24.17 -7.73 27.64
C LYS A 626 25.40 -8.20 26.85
N THR A 627 25.51 -7.74 25.61
CA THR A 627 26.58 -8.11 24.68
C THR A 627 27.71 -7.11 24.64
N GLU A 628 27.53 -5.94 25.28
CA GLU A 628 28.44 -4.78 25.21
C GLU A 628 28.70 -4.29 23.77
N THR A 629 27.80 -4.68 22.81
CA THR A 629 27.89 -4.24 21.44
C THR A 629 27.15 -2.91 21.26
N ARG A 630 27.69 -2.05 20.39
CA ARG A 630 27.09 -0.76 20.06
C ARG A 630 26.55 -0.79 18.66
N LEU A 631 25.26 -0.46 18.51
CA LEU A 631 24.67 -0.07 17.25
C LEU A 631 24.83 1.45 17.10
N TYR A 632 25.54 1.91 16.06
CA TYR A 632 25.67 3.32 15.73
C TYR A 632 24.46 3.78 14.95
N GLY A 633 23.89 4.91 15.36
CA GLY A 633 22.73 5.49 14.68
C GLY A 633 23.10 6.21 13.39
N PHE A 634 22.23 6.12 12.39
CA PHE A 634 22.42 6.80 11.10
C PHE A 634 22.40 8.34 11.24
N TRP A 635 21.71 8.87 12.27
CA TRP A 635 21.63 10.29 12.60
C TRP A 635 22.53 10.70 13.79
N GLU A 636 23.33 9.78 14.30
CA GLU A 636 24.39 10.11 15.24
C GLU A 636 25.53 10.84 14.53
N ASP A 637 26.13 11.80 15.24
CA ASP A 637 27.32 12.55 14.79
C ASP A 637 28.61 11.72 14.86
#